data_20b4563739d86ab8bf8a9bde97c7b86a
#
_entry.id   20b4563739d86ab8bf8a9bde97c7b86a
#
_cell.length_a   1.000
_cell.length_b   1.000
_cell.length_c   1.000
_cell.angle_alpha   90.00
_cell.angle_beta   90.00
_cell.angle_gamma   90.00
#
_symmetry.space_group_name_H-M   'P 1'
#
loop_
_entity.id
_entity.type
_entity.pdbx_description
1 polymer ?
#
loop_
_entity_poly.entity_id
_entity_poly.type
_entity_poly.pdbx_seq_one_letter_code
_entity_poly.pdbx_strand_id
1 'polypeptide(L)'
;MTEKYLLILFYSASGAVKNLAHALADGAEEFGLEVKIRTVPKVSPTSKLTEPAVPKEGEVYCSKKDLLNCSGLALGSPTRFGSMASPMKHFLDSTGDLWATHALEGIPGCAFTSTGSMHGGQEITLMNLLTYQLHQGMIIVGSPYSIEELNTTQAGGTPYGPSHVESFNSSPTLTPDEYKVAFKTGVRMAEIIKKLNA
;
A
#
# COMPACT_ATOMS: atom_id res chain seq x y z
N MET A 1 0.07 9.50 -25.00
CA MET A 1 0.16 8.26 -24.22
C MET A 1 0.11 8.68 -22.76
N THR A 2 -0.85 8.19 -21.97
CA THR A 2 -0.86 8.43 -20.52
C THR A 2 0.37 7.76 -19.92
N GLU A 3 1.15 8.50 -19.14
CA GLU A 3 2.28 7.95 -18.40
C GLU A 3 1.80 6.80 -17.51
N LYS A 4 2.45 5.64 -17.66
CA LYS A 4 2.13 4.45 -16.86
C LYS A 4 2.89 4.50 -15.55
N TYR A 5 2.19 4.43 -14.43
CA TYR A 5 2.82 4.48 -13.11
C TYR A 5 2.19 3.52 -12.11
N LEU A 6 2.97 3.10 -11.14
CA LEU A 6 2.48 2.46 -9.93
C LEU A 6 2.01 3.54 -8.95
N LEU A 7 0.74 3.48 -8.56
CA LEU A 7 0.25 4.30 -7.46
C LEU A 7 0.46 3.55 -6.14
N ILE A 8 1.21 4.15 -5.23
CA ILE A 8 1.36 3.70 -3.86
C ILE A 8 0.52 4.60 -2.97
N LEU A 9 -0.63 4.11 -2.53
CA LEU A 9 -1.56 4.83 -1.66
C LEU A 9 -1.49 4.26 -0.25
N PHE A 10 -1.16 5.10 0.72
CA PHE A 10 -1.00 4.66 2.10
C PHE A 10 -1.56 5.66 3.13
N TYR A 11 -1.83 5.15 4.33
CA TYR A 11 -1.92 5.92 5.57
C TYR A 11 -0.87 5.41 6.56
N SER A 12 -0.19 6.31 7.23
CA SER A 12 0.81 5.96 8.26
C SER A 12 0.59 6.80 9.51
N ALA A 13 0.58 6.16 10.68
CA ALA A 13 0.45 6.86 11.97
C ALA A 13 1.81 7.16 12.60
N SER A 14 2.73 6.17 12.61
CA SER A 14 4.03 6.23 13.27
C SER A 14 5.22 6.31 12.30
N GLY A 15 4.98 6.17 10.99
CA GLY A 15 6.02 6.21 9.96
C GLY A 15 6.34 4.84 9.35
N ALA A 16 6.05 3.72 10.00
CA ALA A 16 6.40 2.39 9.51
C ALA A 16 5.78 2.07 8.14
N VAL A 17 4.47 2.31 7.96
CA VAL A 17 3.81 2.11 6.66
C VAL A 17 4.39 3.05 5.59
N LYS A 18 4.78 4.28 5.95
CA LYS A 18 5.49 5.19 5.06
C LYS A 18 6.82 4.59 4.58
N ASN A 19 7.60 4.02 5.49
CA ASN A 19 8.89 3.41 5.14
C ASN A 19 8.70 2.19 4.21
N LEU A 20 7.68 1.37 4.43
CA LEU A 20 7.32 0.29 3.49
C LEU A 20 6.91 0.84 2.11
N ALA A 21 6.15 1.94 2.07
CA ALA A 21 5.76 2.58 0.82
C ALA A 21 6.98 3.04 0.01
N HIS A 22 7.96 3.65 0.66
CA HIS A 22 9.20 4.06 0.00
C HIS A 22 10.04 2.86 -0.46
N ALA A 23 10.17 1.80 0.34
CA ALA A 23 10.87 0.58 -0.07
C ALA A 23 10.23 -0.10 -1.29
N LEU A 24 8.90 -0.10 -1.37
CA LEU A 24 8.17 -0.54 -2.57
C LEU A 24 8.46 0.37 -3.78
N ALA A 25 8.48 1.68 -3.56
CA ALA A 25 8.79 2.67 -4.59
C ALA A 25 10.20 2.46 -5.14
N ASP A 26 11.20 2.32 -4.26
CA ASP A 26 12.59 2.07 -4.63
C ASP A 26 12.71 0.85 -5.58
N GLY A 27 11.99 -0.24 -5.27
CA GLY A 27 11.99 -1.44 -6.10
C GLY A 27 11.33 -1.24 -7.46
N ALA A 28 10.20 -0.55 -7.51
CA ALA A 28 9.49 -0.29 -8.77
C ALA A 28 10.26 0.68 -9.67
N GLU A 29 10.88 1.71 -9.09
CA GLU A 29 11.72 2.68 -9.79
C GLU A 29 13.02 2.05 -10.30
N GLU A 30 13.67 1.16 -9.53
CA GLU A 30 14.83 0.42 -9.99
C GLU A 30 14.52 -0.43 -11.22
N PHE A 31 13.31 -1.00 -11.29
CA PHE A 31 12.82 -1.69 -12.49
C PHE A 31 12.44 -0.73 -13.64
N GLY A 32 12.51 0.59 -13.41
CA GLY A 32 12.26 1.63 -14.40
C GLY A 32 10.77 1.91 -14.65
N LEU A 33 9.92 1.80 -13.63
CA LEU A 33 8.52 2.22 -13.67
C LEU A 33 8.35 3.51 -12.85
N GLU A 34 7.62 4.50 -13.40
CA GLU A 34 7.25 5.69 -12.64
C GLU A 34 6.41 5.32 -11.42
N VAL A 35 6.67 5.98 -10.29
CA VAL A 35 5.91 5.80 -9.05
C VAL A 35 5.28 7.12 -8.62
N LYS A 36 4.03 7.07 -8.17
CA LYS A 36 3.35 8.17 -7.49
C LYS A 36 2.97 7.73 -6.09
N ILE A 37 3.61 8.34 -5.09
CA ILE A 37 3.29 8.09 -3.68
C ILE A 37 2.22 9.10 -3.26
N ARG A 38 1.14 8.62 -2.62
CA ARG A 38 0.01 9.41 -2.12
C ARG A 38 -0.42 8.96 -0.75
N THR A 39 -0.96 9.88 0.02
CA THR A 39 -1.55 9.60 1.33
C THR A 39 -3.00 10.02 1.40
N VAL A 40 -3.66 9.76 2.52
CA VAL A 40 -5.01 10.21 2.83
C VAL A 40 -5.02 11.10 4.06
N PRO A 41 -5.93 12.09 4.16
CA PRO A 41 -6.04 12.94 5.34
C PRO A 41 -6.50 12.13 6.56
N LYS A 42 -6.13 12.61 7.75
CA LYS A 42 -6.66 12.07 9.00
C LYS A 42 -8.17 12.32 9.09
N VAL A 43 -8.89 11.38 9.70
CA VAL A 43 -10.32 11.55 9.99
C VAL A 43 -10.47 12.21 11.36
N SER A 44 -11.26 13.27 11.41
CA SER A 44 -11.60 13.95 12.65
C SER A 44 -12.78 13.27 13.36
N PRO A 45 -12.79 13.21 14.71
CA PRO A 45 -13.95 12.76 15.47
C PRO A 45 -15.12 13.77 15.43
N THR A 46 -14.91 14.97 14.92
CA THR A 46 -15.95 16.00 14.74
C THR A 46 -16.38 16.07 13.28
N SER A 47 -17.61 16.55 13.02
CA SER A 47 -18.13 16.73 11.65
C SER A 47 -17.47 17.91 10.91
N LYS A 48 -16.58 18.66 11.56
CA LYS A 48 -15.87 19.78 10.93
C LYS A 48 -14.61 19.28 10.22
N LEU A 49 -14.37 19.79 9.02
CA LEU A 49 -13.10 19.59 8.31
C LEU A 49 -11.98 20.23 9.12
N THR A 50 -11.01 19.42 9.56
CA THR A 50 -9.91 19.87 10.42
C THR A 50 -8.55 19.84 9.70
N GLU A 51 -8.44 19.09 8.60
CA GLU A 51 -7.22 19.01 7.80
C GLU A 51 -7.28 20.00 6.62
N PRO A 52 -6.17 20.65 6.26
CA PRO A 52 -6.12 21.50 5.07
C PRO A 52 -6.30 20.65 3.80
N ALA A 53 -6.76 21.28 2.72
CA ALA A 53 -6.93 20.63 1.43
C ALA A 53 -5.61 20.13 0.81
N VAL A 54 -4.47 20.72 1.24
CA VAL A 54 -3.11 20.30 0.87
C VAL A 54 -2.35 20.04 2.16
N PRO A 55 -1.64 18.91 2.30
CA PRO A 55 -0.86 18.62 3.50
C PRO A 55 0.26 19.66 3.66
N LYS A 56 0.54 20.06 4.90
CA LYS A 56 1.64 20.99 5.20
C LYS A 56 3.00 20.34 5.02
N GLU A 57 3.08 19.06 5.28
CA GLU A 57 4.29 18.24 5.22
C GLU A 57 3.92 16.81 4.78
N GLY A 58 4.88 16.09 4.20
CA GLY A 58 4.71 14.70 3.76
C GLY A 58 4.14 14.58 2.35
N GLU A 59 3.53 13.43 2.09
CA GLU A 59 3.02 13.07 0.76
C GLU A 59 1.72 13.82 0.42
N VAL A 60 1.55 14.12 -0.86
CA VAL A 60 0.33 14.77 -1.38
C VAL A 60 -0.87 13.84 -1.18
N TYR A 61 -2.03 14.42 -0.88
CA TYR A 61 -3.27 13.63 -0.77
C TYR A 61 -3.65 13.02 -2.12
N CYS A 62 -4.11 11.77 -2.06
CA CYS A 62 -4.61 11.07 -3.24
C CYS A 62 -5.91 11.69 -3.73
N SER A 63 -6.00 11.90 -5.01
CA SER A 63 -7.23 12.25 -5.71
C SER A 63 -7.80 11.03 -6.44
N LYS A 64 -9.11 11.05 -6.78
CA LYS A 64 -9.71 10.03 -7.66
C LYS A 64 -9.03 9.97 -9.03
N LYS A 65 -8.48 11.08 -9.51
CA LYS A 65 -7.74 11.13 -10.78
C LYS A 65 -6.44 10.32 -10.71
N ASP A 66 -5.78 10.27 -9.55
CA ASP A 66 -4.59 9.41 -9.37
C ASP A 66 -4.96 7.92 -9.51
N LEU A 67 -6.12 7.50 -8.96
CA LEU A 67 -6.62 6.14 -9.13
C LEU A 67 -7.01 5.82 -10.58
N LEU A 68 -7.75 6.73 -11.23
CA LEU A 68 -8.21 6.54 -12.62
C LEU A 68 -7.07 6.37 -13.62
N ASN A 69 -5.93 7.02 -13.38
CA ASN A 69 -4.81 7.04 -14.32
C ASN A 69 -3.68 6.07 -13.94
N CYS A 70 -3.78 5.35 -12.82
CA CYS A 70 -2.73 4.42 -12.43
C CYS A 70 -2.75 3.14 -13.29
N SER A 71 -1.59 2.55 -13.48
CA SER A 71 -1.43 1.25 -14.15
C SER A 71 -1.22 0.10 -13.17
N GLY A 72 -1.18 0.40 -11.87
CA GLY A 72 -1.12 -0.52 -10.74
C GLY A 72 -1.35 0.23 -9.44
N LEU A 73 -1.79 -0.49 -8.41
CA LEU A 73 -2.13 0.10 -7.11
C LEU A 73 -1.54 -0.73 -5.96
N ALA A 74 -0.71 -0.10 -5.12
CA ALA A 74 -0.29 -0.66 -3.84
C ALA A 74 -1.02 0.08 -2.70
N LEU A 75 -1.78 -0.65 -1.87
CA LEU A 75 -2.52 -0.10 -0.74
C LEU A 75 -1.83 -0.40 0.58
N GLY A 76 -1.58 0.63 1.40
CA GLY A 76 -0.92 0.51 2.70
C GLY A 76 -1.67 1.17 3.85
N SER A 77 -1.81 0.44 4.95
CA SER A 77 -2.42 0.96 6.18
C SER A 77 -1.83 0.25 7.41
N PRO A 78 -1.63 0.94 8.54
CA PRO A 78 -1.37 0.24 9.79
C PRO A 78 -2.61 -0.59 10.18
N THR A 79 -2.39 -1.68 10.92
CA THR A 79 -3.50 -2.43 11.48
C THR A 79 -4.26 -1.60 12.54
N ARG A 80 -5.56 -1.76 12.54
CA ARG A 80 -6.45 -1.34 13.62
C ARG A 80 -7.42 -2.48 13.89
N PHE A 81 -7.10 -3.29 14.93
CA PHE A 81 -7.89 -4.48 15.31
C PHE A 81 -8.10 -5.45 14.14
N GLY A 82 -7.04 -5.72 13.35
CA GLY A 82 -7.10 -6.62 12.20
C GLY A 82 -7.70 -6.01 10.92
N SER A 83 -7.96 -4.70 10.90
CA SER A 83 -8.50 -3.99 9.73
C SER A 83 -7.63 -2.79 9.37
N MET A 84 -7.88 -2.18 8.22
CA MET A 84 -7.26 -0.92 7.84
C MET A 84 -7.70 0.23 8.76
N ALA A 85 -6.86 1.24 8.90
CA ALA A 85 -7.19 2.45 9.67
C ALA A 85 -8.33 3.25 9.02
N SER A 86 -9.16 3.89 9.86
CA SER A 86 -10.32 4.67 9.42
C SER A 86 -10.05 5.73 8.33
N PRO A 87 -8.90 6.45 8.32
CA PRO A 87 -8.62 7.38 7.21
C PRO A 87 -8.53 6.69 5.84
N MET A 88 -7.91 5.51 5.78
CA MET A 88 -7.84 4.72 4.54
C MET A 88 -9.24 4.24 4.13
N LYS A 89 -9.99 3.64 5.07
CA LYS A 89 -11.35 3.16 4.81
C LYS A 89 -12.28 4.28 4.34
N HIS A 90 -12.21 5.45 4.99
CA HIS A 90 -13.00 6.62 4.62
C HIS A 90 -12.73 7.08 3.18
N PHE A 91 -11.44 7.12 2.78
CA PHE A 91 -11.08 7.44 1.40
C PHE A 91 -11.62 6.40 0.42
N LEU A 92 -11.39 5.10 0.69
CA LEU A 92 -11.84 4.02 -0.19
C LEU A 92 -13.37 3.98 -0.32
N ASP A 93 -14.13 4.28 0.73
CA ASP A 93 -15.59 4.37 0.68
C ASP A 93 -16.08 5.46 -0.27
N SER A 94 -15.28 6.50 -0.51
CA SER A 94 -15.63 7.55 -1.46
C SER A 94 -15.44 7.15 -2.93
N THR A 95 -14.89 5.96 -3.23
CA THR A 95 -14.56 5.51 -4.59
C THR A 95 -15.63 4.62 -5.24
N GLY A 96 -16.86 4.63 -4.72
CA GLY A 96 -17.96 3.82 -5.26
C GLY A 96 -18.30 4.10 -6.72
N ASP A 97 -18.07 5.33 -7.18
CA ASP A 97 -18.21 5.72 -8.60
C ASP A 97 -17.15 5.04 -9.51
N LEU A 98 -15.92 4.82 -9.03
CA LEU A 98 -14.88 4.09 -9.76
C LEU A 98 -15.25 2.61 -9.89
N TRP A 99 -15.80 2.03 -8.82
CA TRP A 99 -16.33 0.67 -8.83
C TRP A 99 -17.49 0.53 -9.83
N ALA A 100 -18.45 1.44 -9.82
CA ALA A 100 -19.61 1.40 -10.71
C ALA A 100 -19.24 1.53 -12.20
N THR A 101 -18.09 2.11 -12.51
CA THR A 101 -17.58 2.27 -13.88
C THR A 101 -16.49 1.27 -14.27
N HIS A 102 -16.20 0.29 -13.39
CA HIS A 102 -15.14 -0.72 -13.60
C HIS A 102 -13.76 -0.12 -13.87
N ALA A 103 -13.47 1.05 -13.29
CA ALA A 103 -12.30 1.85 -13.64
C ALA A 103 -10.95 1.20 -13.30
N LEU A 104 -10.92 0.27 -12.33
CA LEU A 104 -9.71 -0.43 -11.87
C LEU A 104 -9.68 -1.91 -12.29
N GLU A 105 -10.64 -2.37 -13.11
CA GLU A 105 -10.69 -3.76 -13.56
C GLU A 105 -9.44 -4.14 -14.36
N GLY A 106 -8.85 -5.29 -14.03
CA GLY A 106 -7.66 -5.81 -14.69
C GLY A 106 -6.34 -5.14 -14.32
N ILE A 107 -6.34 -4.09 -13.48
CA ILE A 107 -5.12 -3.43 -12.99
C ILE A 107 -4.49 -4.29 -11.88
N PRO A 108 -3.15 -4.54 -11.89
CA PRO A 108 -2.49 -5.26 -10.83
C PRO A 108 -2.48 -4.47 -9.51
N GLY A 109 -2.69 -5.19 -8.41
CA GLY A 109 -2.74 -4.60 -7.08
C GLY A 109 -2.06 -5.44 -6.01
N CYS A 110 -1.41 -4.81 -5.04
CA CYS A 110 -0.84 -5.43 -3.86
C CYS A 110 -1.19 -4.64 -2.59
N ALA A 111 -0.90 -5.21 -1.43
CA ALA A 111 -1.14 -4.56 -0.14
C ALA A 111 0.10 -4.63 0.76
N PHE A 112 0.21 -3.70 1.73
CA PHE A 112 1.26 -3.69 2.75
C PHE A 112 0.74 -3.08 4.06
N THR A 113 1.33 -3.51 5.20
CA THR A 113 0.82 -3.12 6.52
C THR A 113 1.92 -3.00 7.57
N SER A 114 1.58 -2.42 8.72
CA SER A 114 2.39 -2.51 9.94
C SER A 114 1.53 -2.89 11.14
N THR A 115 2.16 -3.58 12.11
CA THR A 115 1.53 -4.01 13.37
C THR A 115 2.43 -3.67 14.55
N GLY A 116 1.84 -3.52 15.74
CA GLY A 116 2.58 -3.29 16.98
C GLY A 116 3.18 -4.57 17.59
N SER A 117 2.82 -5.77 17.09
CA SER A 117 3.32 -7.04 17.61
C SER A 117 3.35 -8.11 16.53
N MET A 118 4.15 -9.16 16.73
CA MET A 118 4.37 -10.26 15.77
C MET A 118 3.06 -10.93 15.30
N HIS A 119 2.12 -11.18 16.19
CA HIS A 119 0.80 -11.74 15.87
C HIS A 119 -0.32 -10.69 15.94
N GLY A 120 0.02 -9.43 15.62
CA GLY A 120 -0.88 -8.28 15.72
C GLY A 120 -1.87 -8.12 14.56
N GLY A 121 -1.98 -9.10 13.67
CA GLY A 121 -2.95 -9.10 12.56
C GLY A 121 -2.41 -8.60 11.24
N GLN A 122 -1.13 -8.88 10.90
CA GLN A 122 -0.56 -8.55 9.60
C GLN A 122 -1.39 -9.11 8.46
N GLU A 123 -1.59 -10.44 8.45
CA GLU A 123 -2.26 -11.16 7.36
C GLU A 123 -3.71 -10.74 7.20
N ILE A 124 -4.44 -10.61 8.31
CA ILE A 124 -5.85 -10.22 8.24
C ILE A 124 -6.04 -8.78 7.76
N THR A 125 -5.12 -7.87 8.12
CA THR A 125 -5.14 -6.50 7.62
C THR A 125 -4.82 -6.44 6.13
N LEU A 126 -3.82 -7.23 5.67
CA LEU A 126 -3.51 -7.36 4.25
C LEU A 126 -4.70 -7.91 3.48
N MET A 127 -5.33 -8.98 3.96
CA MET A 127 -6.54 -9.55 3.34
C MET A 127 -7.69 -8.53 3.28
N ASN A 128 -7.84 -7.68 4.28
CA ASN A 128 -8.85 -6.62 4.29
C ASN A 128 -8.58 -5.56 3.19
N LEU A 129 -7.31 -5.17 2.98
CA LEU A 129 -6.91 -4.28 1.88
C LEU A 129 -7.08 -4.94 0.50
N LEU A 130 -6.70 -6.21 0.38
CA LEU A 130 -6.84 -6.99 -0.86
C LEU A 130 -8.31 -7.24 -1.21
N THR A 131 -9.20 -7.37 -0.22
CA THR A 131 -10.64 -7.52 -0.44
C THR A 131 -11.22 -6.32 -1.18
N TYR A 132 -10.82 -5.09 -0.83
CA TYR A 132 -11.21 -3.91 -1.60
C TYR A 132 -10.76 -4.02 -3.07
N GLN A 133 -9.52 -4.42 -3.30
CA GLN A 133 -8.98 -4.55 -4.66
C GLN A 133 -9.72 -5.64 -5.47
N LEU A 134 -10.07 -6.76 -4.83
CA LEU A 134 -10.90 -7.80 -5.46
C LEU A 134 -12.28 -7.27 -5.87
N HIS A 135 -12.93 -6.46 -5.02
CA HIS A 135 -14.20 -5.81 -5.36
C HIS A 135 -14.09 -4.82 -6.52
N GLN A 136 -12.91 -4.24 -6.73
CA GLN A 136 -12.61 -3.38 -7.88
C GLN A 136 -12.25 -4.17 -9.15
N GLY A 137 -12.25 -5.51 -9.12
CA GLY A 137 -11.89 -6.35 -10.27
C GLY A 137 -10.39 -6.40 -10.58
N MET A 138 -9.53 -6.05 -9.61
CA MET A 138 -8.08 -5.98 -9.80
C MET A 138 -7.42 -7.36 -9.78
N ILE A 139 -6.25 -7.47 -10.39
CA ILE A 139 -5.39 -8.67 -10.36
C ILE A 139 -4.50 -8.60 -9.11
N ILE A 140 -4.73 -9.51 -8.15
CA ILE A 140 -3.98 -9.51 -6.90
C ILE A 140 -2.56 -10.05 -7.09
N VAL A 141 -1.57 -9.30 -6.59
CA VAL A 141 -0.14 -9.62 -6.63
C VAL A 141 0.39 -9.74 -5.22
N GLY A 142 0.78 -10.95 -4.82
CA GLY A 142 1.44 -11.21 -3.54
C GLY A 142 2.96 -11.18 -3.65
N SER A 143 3.63 -11.37 -2.51
CA SER A 143 5.08 -11.54 -2.39
C SER A 143 5.41 -13.04 -2.48
N PRO A 144 6.08 -13.53 -3.55
CA PRO A 144 6.32 -14.96 -3.74
C PRO A 144 7.46 -15.46 -2.85
N TYR A 145 7.43 -16.73 -2.48
CA TYR A 145 8.50 -17.35 -1.68
C TYR A 145 9.86 -17.48 -2.38
N SER A 146 9.96 -17.10 -3.65
CA SER A 146 11.26 -16.84 -4.30
C SER A 146 11.99 -15.61 -3.73
N ILE A 147 11.30 -14.79 -2.92
CA ILE A 147 11.90 -13.79 -2.06
C ILE A 147 12.43 -14.52 -0.82
N GLU A 148 13.74 -14.78 -0.80
CA GLU A 148 14.37 -15.61 0.24
C GLU A 148 14.11 -15.11 1.65
N GLU A 149 14.03 -13.79 1.83
CA GLU A 149 13.79 -13.13 3.10
C GLU A 149 12.43 -13.51 3.72
N LEU A 150 11.46 -13.96 2.94
CA LEU A 150 10.19 -14.50 3.48
C LEU A 150 10.37 -15.81 4.27
N ASN A 151 11.46 -16.57 3.98
CA ASN A 151 11.75 -17.82 4.66
C ASN A 151 12.61 -17.63 5.91
N THR A 152 13.26 -16.46 6.07
CA THR A 152 14.25 -16.21 7.12
C THR A 152 13.88 -15.10 8.09
N THR A 153 12.95 -14.23 7.71
CA THR A 153 12.56 -13.07 8.53
C THR A 153 12.12 -13.46 9.95
N GLN A 154 12.60 -12.71 10.92
CA GLN A 154 12.21 -12.80 12.34
C GLN A 154 11.28 -11.62 12.74
N ALA A 155 10.79 -10.87 11.76
CA ALA A 155 9.93 -9.69 11.95
C ALA A 155 8.77 -9.72 10.95
N GLY A 156 8.51 -8.62 10.24
CA GLY A 156 7.48 -8.57 9.22
C GLY A 156 7.85 -9.28 7.93
N GLY A 157 6.89 -9.37 7.03
CA GLY A 157 6.98 -10.05 5.73
C GLY A 157 6.03 -11.23 5.65
N THR A 158 5.13 -11.21 4.67
CA THR A 158 4.16 -12.28 4.43
C THR A 158 4.00 -12.53 2.93
N PRO A 159 3.52 -13.71 2.50
CA PRO A 159 3.22 -13.95 1.08
C PRO A 159 2.03 -13.11 0.56
N TYR A 160 1.21 -12.57 1.46
CA TYR A 160 0.07 -11.71 1.10
C TYR A 160 0.49 -10.27 0.83
N GLY A 161 1.70 -9.89 1.24
CA GLY A 161 2.29 -8.56 1.04
C GLY A 161 3.33 -8.20 2.10
N PRO A 162 4.12 -7.15 1.87
CA PRO A 162 5.09 -6.64 2.85
C PRO A 162 4.41 -6.22 4.15
N SER A 163 5.08 -6.49 5.26
CA SER A 163 4.62 -6.01 6.57
C SER A 163 5.80 -5.58 7.45
N HIS A 164 5.53 -4.74 8.43
CA HIS A 164 6.47 -4.34 9.47
C HIS A 164 5.89 -4.65 10.85
N VAL A 165 6.75 -5.17 11.73
CA VAL A 165 6.42 -5.37 13.14
C VAL A 165 7.11 -4.30 13.96
N GLU A 166 6.35 -3.33 14.43
CA GLU A 166 6.82 -2.31 15.36
C GLU A 166 7.07 -2.98 16.72
N SER A 167 8.33 -3.21 17.08
CA SER A 167 8.68 -3.79 18.38
C SER A 167 8.28 -2.86 19.54
N PHE A 168 8.37 -3.35 20.80
CA PHE A 168 8.08 -2.57 22.01
C PHE A 168 8.77 -1.20 22.08
N ASN A 169 9.81 -0.97 21.30
CA ASN A 169 10.53 0.31 21.21
C ASN A 169 9.90 1.31 20.24
N SER A 170 8.75 0.98 19.65
CA SER A 170 7.99 1.85 18.72
C SER A 170 8.84 2.45 17.60
N SER A 171 9.79 1.69 17.05
CA SER A 171 10.65 2.16 15.98
C SER A 171 9.97 1.94 14.62
N PRO A 172 9.81 2.99 13.80
CA PRO A 172 9.30 2.83 12.43
C PRO A 172 10.36 2.29 11.45
N THR A 173 11.57 2.00 11.92
CA THR A 173 12.69 1.56 11.09
C THR A 173 12.49 0.12 10.66
N LEU A 174 12.47 -0.13 9.36
CA LEU A 174 12.39 -1.47 8.80
C LEU A 174 13.66 -2.27 9.10
N THR A 175 13.48 -3.56 9.38
CA THR A 175 14.61 -4.49 9.34
C THR A 175 15.10 -4.66 7.90
N PRO A 176 16.35 -5.14 7.69
CA PRO A 176 16.85 -5.42 6.34
C PRO A 176 15.96 -6.38 5.54
N ASP A 177 15.37 -7.39 6.20
CA ASP A 177 14.49 -8.36 5.55
C ASP A 177 13.15 -7.72 5.15
N GLU A 178 12.53 -6.94 6.03
CA GLU A 178 11.31 -6.21 5.73
C GLU A 178 11.48 -5.25 4.54
N TYR A 179 12.60 -4.50 4.52
CA TYR A 179 12.95 -3.64 3.40
C TYR A 179 13.05 -4.45 2.09
N LYS A 180 13.81 -5.55 2.10
CA LYS A 180 14.02 -6.39 0.91
C LYS A 180 12.73 -7.03 0.40
N VAL A 181 11.84 -7.48 1.29
CA VAL A 181 10.52 -8.00 0.90
C VAL A 181 9.71 -6.91 0.22
N ALA A 182 9.67 -5.70 0.79
CA ALA A 182 8.94 -4.57 0.20
C ALA A 182 9.55 -4.16 -1.15
N PHE A 183 10.85 -4.03 -1.23
CA PHE A 183 11.60 -3.71 -2.45
C PHE A 183 11.31 -4.72 -3.59
N LYS A 184 11.51 -6.03 -3.32
CA LYS A 184 11.29 -7.10 -4.31
C LYS A 184 9.82 -7.19 -4.74
N THR A 185 8.87 -6.85 -3.85
CA THR A 185 7.46 -6.74 -4.20
C THR A 185 7.22 -5.56 -5.15
N GLY A 186 7.90 -4.43 -4.95
CA GLY A 186 7.90 -3.28 -5.87
C GLY A 186 8.41 -3.64 -7.26
N VAL A 187 9.56 -4.31 -7.34
CA VAL A 187 10.11 -4.83 -8.61
C VAL A 187 9.07 -5.72 -9.32
N ARG A 188 8.47 -6.68 -8.59
CA ARG A 188 7.46 -7.59 -9.14
C ARG A 188 6.24 -6.85 -9.67
N MET A 189 5.74 -5.84 -8.95
CA MET A 189 4.63 -5.00 -9.41
C MET A 189 4.98 -4.31 -10.73
N ALA A 190 6.17 -3.73 -10.82
CA ALA A 190 6.64 -3.06 -12.03
C ALA A 190 6.77 -4.02 -13.22
N GLU A 191 7.29 -5.22 -13.02
CA GLU A 191 7.35 -6.26 -14.06
C GLU A 191 5.97 -6.61 -14.60
N ILE A 192 5.00 -6.84 -13.70
CA ILE A 192 3.64 -7.23 -14.09
C ILE A 192 2.96 -6.08 -14.84
N ILE A 193 3.07 -4.85 -14.33
CA ILE A 193 2.53 -3.65 -14.98
C ILE A 193 3.09 -3.51 -16.40
N LYS A 194 4.41 -3.66 -16.58
CA LYS A 194 5.04 -3.58 -17.91
C LYS A 194 4.56 -4.69 -18.84
N LYS A 195 4.44 -5.93 -18.36
CA LYS A 195 3.96 -7.08 -19.16
C LYS A 195 2.52 -6.93 -19.62
N LEU A 196 1.62 -6.42 -18.75
CA LEU A 196 0.22 -6.22 -19.09
C LEU A 196 -0.01 -5.03 -20.04
N ASN A 197 0.96 -4.17 -20.16
CA ASN A 197 0.87 -2.96 -20.98
C ASN A 197 1.84 -2.95 -22.19
N ALA A 198 2.47 -4.10 -22.48
CA ALA A 198 3.38 -4.27 -23.62
C ALA A 198 2.65 -4.36 -24.97
#